data_ccfbb792bdc75e08ce1d98ea732054bf
#
_entry.id   ccfbb792bdc75e08ce1d98ea732054bf
#
_cell.length_a   1.000
_cell.length_b   1.000
_cell.length_c   1.000
_cell.angle_alpha   90.00
_cell.angle_beta   90.00
_cell.angle_gamma   90.00
#
_symmetry.space_group_name_H-M   'P 1'
#
loop_
_entity.id
_entity.type
_entity.pdbx_description
1 polymer ?
#
loop_
_entity_poly.entity_id
_entity_poly.type
_entity_poly.pdbx_seq_one_letter_code
_entity_poly.pdbx_strand_id
1 'polypeptide(L)'
;MLELFKAINNLVWGPPLLLLLVGTGVYLTLRLGVFQIGKLPTAFRLIFSSDQSGQGDVSSFAALCTALAATVGTGNIVGVATAITTGGPGALFWMWVAAFFGMATKYAEGFLAIKYRTKDANGQAAGGPMHYITLGMGQKWKPLAVFFAISGVLVALLGIGTFSQVNSITASLETSFGLEPPLVSVITAISIAFVVFGGIEKISDVSTKIVPFMAILYILASITVLAVHWDQLLPTLALVFKSAFTPAAAVGGFAGATVQQAIQRGIARGVFSNESGLGSAPIAAAAAKSDNPVEQGLISMTGTFIDTIIICTLTGLTILVTGQWSVEGLEGAPLTQAAFATVFGNTGSIALTISLVLFAFTTILGWSYYGERCIEFLFGTKSILPYRLVFVTMVALGGFLKLDLIWTIADIVNGLMALPNLIALLALSPVIIKETRQYFAKKK
;
A
#
# COMPACT_ATOMS: atom_id res chain seq x y z
N MET A 1 2.46 26.77 -11.35
CA MET A 1 3.04 25.43 -11.47
C MET A 1 2.27 24.41 -10.62
N LEU A 2 2.11 24.62 -9.31
CA LEU A 2 1.36 23.70 -8.43
C LEU A 2 -0.07 23.41 -8.93
N GLU A 3 -0.81 24.41 -9.37
CA GLU A 3 -2.18 24.25 -9.89
C GLU A 3 -2.23 23.38 -11.15
N LEU A 4 -1.23 23.45 -12.03
CA LEU A 4 -1.12 22.56 -13.18
C LEU A 4 -0.94 21.10 -12.74
N PHE A 5 -0.06 20.83 -11.78
CA PHE A 5 0.14 19.48 -11.25
C PHE A 5 -1.09 18.96 -10.52
N LYS A 6 -1.82 19.80 -9.78
CA LYS A 6 -3.11 19.42 -9.18
C LYS A 6 -4.14 19.05 -10.23
N ALA A 7 -4.22 19.80 -11.33
CA ALA A 7 -5.12 19.47 -12.44
C ALA A 7 -4.75 18.13 -13.11
N ILE A 8 -3.46 17.87 -13.32
CA ILE A 8 -2.97 16.58 -13.83
C ILE A 8 -3.28 15.45 -12.83
N ASN A 9 -3.06 15.67 -11.54
CA ASN A 9 -3.38 14.68 -10.50
C ASN A 9 -4.87 14.31 -10.49
N ASN A 10 -5.74 15.31 -10.59
CA ASN A 10 -7.18 15.09 -10.68
C ASN A 10 -7.61 14.34 -11.95
N LEU A 11 -6.88 14.52 -13.04
CA LEU A 11 -7.10 13.78 -14.28
C LEU A 11 -6.63 12.32 -14.13
N VAL A 12 -5.44 12.09 -13.58
CA VAL A 12 -4.85 10.76 -13.39
C VAL A 12 -5.70 9.94 -12.42
N TRP A 13 -6.04 10.48 -11.24
CA TRP A 13 -6.92 9.83 -10.26
C TRP A 13 -8.41 10.09 -10.51
N GLY A 14 -8.72 10.49 -11.72
CA GLY A 14 -10.10 10.69 -12.18
C GLY A 14 -10.86 9.38 -12.41
N PRO A 15 -12.15 9.48 -12.80
CA PRO A 15 -13.01 8.32 -13.02
C PRO A 15 -12.41 7.23 -13.93
N PRO A 16 -11.66 7.53 -15.01
CA PRO A 16 -11.12 6.48 -15.88
C PRO A 16 -10.19 5.51 -15.17
N LEU A 17 -9.22 6.01 -14.37
CA LEU A 17 -8.31 5.14 -13.66
C LEU A 17 -9.01 4.39 -12.51
N LEU A 18 -9.89 5.07 -11.76
CA LEU A 18 -10.65 4.44 -10.68
C LEU A 18 -11.57 3.32 -11.21
N LEU A 19 -12.23 3.54 -12.35
CA LEU A 19 -13.03 2.52 -13.02
C LEU A 19 -12.18 1.35 -13.51
N LEU A 20 -10.98 1.62 -14.03
CA LEU A 20 -10.07 0.57 -14.47
C LEU A 20 -9.56 -0.26 -13.28
N LEU A 21 -9.19 0.38 -12.16
CA LEU A 21 -8.73 -0.27 -10.93
C LEU A 21 -9.82 -1.18 -10.34
N VAL A 22 -10.98 -0.60 -10.04
CA VAL A 22 -12.10 -1.35 -9.45
C VAL A 22 -12.68 -2.33 -10.46
N GLY A 23 -12.83 -1.94 -11.71
CA GLY A 23 -13.35 -2.78 -12.80
C GLY A 23 -12.50 -4.03 -13.04
N THR A 24 -11.18 -3.91 -13.00
CA THR A 24 -10.27 -5.08 -13.07
C THR A 24 -10.50 -6.02 -11.88
N GLY A 25 -10.62 -5.49 -10.68
CA GLY A 25 -10.92 -6.28 -9.48
C GLY A 25 -12.27 -6.96 -9.55
N VAL A 26 -13.32 -6.26 -9.98
CA VAL A 26 -14.67 -6.81 -10.20
C VAL A 26 -14.62 -7.93 -11.25
N TYR A 27 -13.99 -7.68 -12.40
CA TYR A 27 -13.83 -8.67 -13.46
C TYR A 27 -13.17 -9.95 -12.96
N LEU A 28 -12.02 -9.82 -12.26
CA LEU A 28 -11.31 -10.97 -11.71
C LEU A 28 -12.14 -11.70 -10.64
N THR A 29 -12.82 -10.95 -9.75
CA THR A 29 -13.70 -11.50 -8.73
C THR A 29 -14.79 -12.36 -9.34
N LEU A 30 -15.49 -11.86 -10.35
CA LEU A 30 -16.57 -12.60 -11.03
C LEU A 30 -16.04 -13.82 -11.79
N ARG A 31 -14.93 -13.69 -12.51
CA ARG A 31 -14.33 -14.76 -13.29
C ARG A 31 -13.75 -15.89 -12.42
N LEU A 32 -13.31 -15.58 -11.21
CA LEU A 32 -12.77 -16.53 -10.22
C LEU A 32 -13.82 -17.04 -9.23
N GLY A 33 -15.08 -16.53 -9.28
CA GLY A 33 -16.20 -17.01 -8.47
C GLY A 33 -16.17 -16.53 -7.01
N VAL A 34 -15.88 -15.23 -6.80
CA VAL A 34 -15.84 -14.58 -5.45
C VAL A 34 -14.95 -15.36 -4.46
N PHE A 35 -13.86 -15.92 -4.97
CA PHE A 35 -13.01 -16.86 -4.25
C PHE A 35 -12.31 -16.27 -3.03
N GLN A 36 -12.11 -14.96 -2.99
CA GLN A 36 -11.41 -14.25 -1.92
C GLN A 36 -12.03 -14.48 -0.55
N ILE A 37 -13.35 -14.67 -0.44
CA ILE A 37 -13.99 -15.02 0.82
C ILE A 37 -13.70 -16.48 1.16
N GLY A 38 -14.05 -17.41 0.26
CA GLY A 38 -13.96 -18.84 0.52
C GLY A 38 -12.53 -19.39 0.63
N LYS A 39 -11.54 -18.68 0.09
CA LYS A 39 -10.13 -19.11 0.11
C LYS A 39 -9.26 -18.33 1.09
N LEU A 40 -9.81 -17.35 1.78
CA LEU A 40 -9.07 -16.57 2.78
C LEU A 40 -8.49 -17.46 3.91
N PRO A 41 -9.22 -18.44 4.49
CA PRO A 41 -8.64 -19.34 5.49
C PRO A 41 -7.47 -20.18 4.93
N THR A 42 -7.58 -20.61 3.67
CA THR A 42 -6.49 -21.32 2.99
C THR A 42 -5.28 -20.42 2.78
N ALA A 43 -5.51 -19.16 2.40
CA ALA A 43 -4.45 -18.18 2.21
C ALA A 43 -3.68 -17.92 3.52
N PHE A 44 -4.37 -17.74 4.63
CA PHE A 44 -3.72 -17.59 5.94
C PHE A 44 -2.93 -18.84 6.36
N ARG A 45 -3.44 -20.04 6.09
CA ARG A 45 -2.70 -21.28 6.35
C ARG A 45 -1.40 -21.35 5.55
N LEU A 46 -1.43 -20.92 4.28
CA LEU A 46 -0.25 -20.94 3.41
C LEU A 46 0.86 -19.99 3.88
N ILE A 47 0.51 -18.86 4.53
CA ILE A 47 1.51 -17.92 5.08
C ILE A 47 2.45 -18.62 6.08
N PHE A 48 1.89 -19.51 6.89
CA PHE A 48 2.62 -20.22 7.96
C PHE A 48 3.04 -21.64 7.56
N SER A 49 2.85 -22.03 6.30
CA SER A 49 3.32 -23.34 5.84
C SER A 49 4.83 -23.38 5.77
N SER A 50 5.41 -24.49 6.22
CA SER A 50 6.87 -24.71 6.23
C SER A 50 7.44 -25.13 4.87
N ASP A 51 6.60 -25.30 3.84
CA ASP A 51 7.06 -25.69 2.52
C ASP A 51 7.72 -24.50 1.81
N GLN A 52 9.06 -24.49 1.86
CA GLN A 52 9.92 -23.45 1.28
C GLN A 52 10.79 -24.03 0.17
N SER A 53 10.30 -25.02 -0.54
CA SER A 53 11.08 -25.78 -1.55
C SER A 53 11.25 -25.05 -2.89
N GLY A 54 10.71 -23.84 -3.05
CA GLY A 54 10.70 -23.09 -4.31
C GLY A 54 11.96 -22.27 -4.60
N GLN A 55 12.08 -21.87 -5.87
CA GLN A 55 13.16 -21.02 -6.37
C GLN A 55 12.91 -19.53 -6.05
N GLY A 56 13.30 -19.05 -4.90
CA GLY A 56 13.22 -17.64 -4.50
C GLY A 56 14.35 -17.31 -3.53
N ASP A 57 14.44 -16.02 -3.17
CA ASP A 57 15.50 -15.50 -2.29
C ASP A 57 15.11 -15.59 -0.83
N VAL A 58 13.80 -15.39 -0.53
CA VAL A 58 13.25 -15.28 0.82
C VAL A 58 12.00 -16.15 1.00
N SER A 59 11.62 -16.48 2.25
CA SER A 59 10.39 -17.25 2.50
C SER A 59 9.14 -16.50 2.01
N SER A 60 8.05 -17.22 1.73
CA SER A 60 6.78 -16.61 1.34
C SER A 60 6.23 -15.66 2.41
N PHE A 61 6.44 -15.97 3.70
CA PHE A 61 6.12 -15.07 4.81
C PHE A 61 6.99 -13.80 4.76
N ALA A 62 8.30 -13.94 4.51
CA ALA A 62 9.19 -12.78 4.42
C ALA A 62 8.88 -11.88 3.21
N ALA A 63 8.53 -12.49 2.07
CA ALA A 63 8.06 -11.76 0.90
C ALA A 63 6.75 -11.00 1.17
N LEU A 64 5.80 -11.64 1.88
CA LEU A 64 4.56 -10.97 2.33
C LEU A 64 4.87 -9.82 3.30
N CYS A 65 5.73 -10.03 4.29
CA CYS A 65 6.13 -8.97 5.22
C CYS A 65 6.83 -7.82 4.50
N THR A 66 7.64 -8.10 3.47
CA THR A 66 8.26 -7.05 2.63
C THR A 66 7.20 -6.28 1.83
N ALA A 67 6.20 -6.97 1.29
CA ALA A 67 5.08 -6.31 0.61
C ALA A 67 4.22 -5.50 1.59
N LEU A 68 3.95 -6.03 2.79
CA LEU A 68 3.24 -5.30 3.85
C LEU A 68 4.07 -4.12 4.40
N ALA A 69 5.39 -4.25 4.45
CA ALA A 69 6.28 -3.13 4.80
C ALA A 69 6.08 -1.95 3.86
N ALA A 70 5.95 -2.20 2.56
CA ALA A 70 5.71 -1.15 1.57
C ALA A 70 4.30 -0.55 1.66
N THR A 71 3.27 -1.36 1.97
CA THR A 71 1.85 -0.96 1.95
C THR A 71 1.37 -0.41 3.28
N VAL A 72 1.71 -1.05 4.40
CA VAL A 72 1.33 -0.59 5.76
C VAL A 72 2.23 0.57 6.16
N GLY A 73 1.78 1.76 5.83
CA GLY A 73 2.54 3.00 5.96
C GLY A 73 1.68 4.19 6.38
N THR A 74 2.09 5.38 5.95
CA THR A 74 1.32 6.61 6.19
C THR A 74 -0.08 6.56 5.57
N GLY A 75 -0.30 5.74 4.53
CA GLY A 75 -1.60 5.53 3.90
C GLY A 75 -2.68 5.05 4.88
N ASN A 76 -2.31 4.14 5.80
CA ASN A 76 -3.23 3.56 6.78
C ASN A 76 -3.63 4.52 7.92
N ILE A 77 -2.84 5.53 8.18
CA ILE A 77 -3.05 6.52 9.26
C ILE A 77 -3.48 7.85 8.64
N VAL A 78 -2.57 8.52 7.92
CA VAL A 78 -2.78 9.83 7.31
C VAL A 78 -3.75 9.74 6.13
N GLY A 79 -3.62 8.70 5.31
CA GLY A 79 -4.47 8.49 4.13
C GLY A 79 -5.94 8.26 4.50
N VAL A 80 -6.20 7.45 5.53
CA VAL A 80 -7.57 7.22 6.05
C VAL A 80 -8.17 8.48 6.63
N ALA A 81 -7.40 9.21 7.47
CA ALA A 81 -7.83 10.50 8.01
C ALA A 81 -8.19 11.48 6.89
N THR A 82 -7.32 11.60 5.87
CA THR A 82 -7.57 12.44 4.69
C THR A 82 -8.81 11.99 3.91
N ALA A 83 -9.04 10.68 3.76
CA ALA A 83 -10.25 10.17 3.10
C ALA A 83 -11.52 10.61 3.83
N ILE A 84 -11.52 10.52 5.16
CA ILE A 84 -12.66 10.92 5.99
C ILE A 84 -12.86 12.44 5.97
N THR A 85 -11.80 13.25 6.08
CA THR A 85 -11.93 14.72 6.06
C THR A 85 -12.39 15.25 4.71
N THR A 86 -11.95 14.65 3.59
CA THR A 86 -12.29 15.14 2.24
C THR A 86 -13.49 14.46 1.61
N GLY A 87 -13.80 13.23 2.00
CA GLY A 87 -14.88 12.41 1.44
C GLY A 87 -16.02 12.09 2.43
N GLY A 88 -15.89 12.54 3.68
CA GLY A 88 -16.82 12.22 4.75
C GLY A 88 -16.71 10.78 5.27
N PRO A 89 -17.49 10.40 6.29
CA PRO A 89 -17.49 9.03 6.87
C PRO A 89 -17.74 7.92 5.84
N GLY A 90 -18.52 8.20 4.80
CA GLY A 90 -18.81 7.25 3.72
C GLY A 90 -17.58 6.82 2.89
N ALA A 91 -16.50 7.59 2.93
CA ALA A 91 -15.26 7.21 2.25
C ALA A 91 -14.71 5.87 2.79
N LEU A 92 -14.90 5.58 4.08
CA LEU A 92 -14.48 4.30 4.68
C LEU A 92 -15.20 3.10 4.05
N PHE A 93 -16.50 3.21 3.76
CA PHE A 93 -17.24 2.17 3.03
C PHE A 93 -16.63 1.91 1.65
N TRP A 94 -16.31 2.97 0.91
CA TRP A 94 -15.73 2.83 -0.43
C TRP A 94 -14.29 2.33 -0.41
N MET A 95 -13.54 2.53 0.69
CA MET A 95 -12.27 1.85 0.93
C MET A 95 -12.47 0.32 1.07
N TRP A 96 -13.51 -0.13 1.78
CA TRP A 96 -13.84 -1.56 1.89
C TRP A 96 -14.19 -2.17 0.54
N VAL A 97 -14.99 -1.47 -0.26
CA VAL A 97 -15.35 -1.91 -1.62
C VAL A 97 -14.09 -2.05 -2.49
N ALA A 98 -13.21 -1.04 -2.47
CA ALA A 98 -11.96 -1.07 -3.20
C ALA A 98 -11.06 -2.24 -2.75
N ALA A 99 -10.93 -2.46 -1.44
CA ALA A 99 -10.14 -3.54 -0.88
C ALA A 99 -10.71 -4.93 -1.23
N PHE A 100 -12.03 -5.11 -1.13
CA PHE A 100 -12.69 -6.38 -1.47
C PHE A 100 -12.37 -6.82 -2.90
N PHE A 101 -12.54 -5.92 -3.87
CA PHE A 101 -12.19 -6.21 -5.26
C PHE A 101 -10.67 -6.19 -5.48
N GLY A 102 -9.96 -5.35 -4.77
CA GLY A 102 -8.50 -5.28 -4.76
C GLY A 102 -7.82 -6.58 -4.34
N MET A 103 -8.43 -7.38 -3.44
CA MET A 103 -7.92 -8.70 -3.08
C MET A 103 -7.79 -9.64 -4.29
N ALA A 104 -8.76 -9.61 -5.22
CA ALA A 104 -8.68 -10.42 -6.43
C ALA A 104 -7.61 -9.89 -7.40
N THR A 105 -7.41 -8.58 -7.45
CA THR A 105 -6.32 -7.95 -8.20
C THR A 105 -4.96 -8.34 -7.63
N LYS A 106 -4.80 -8.25 -6.31
CA LYS A 106 -3.56 -8.63 -5.61
C LYS A 106 -3.22 -10.11 -5.76
N TYR A 107 -4.27 -10.96 -5.77
CA TYR A 107 -4.12 -12.38 -6.13
C TYR A 107 -3.51 -12.55 -7.52
N ALA A 108 -4.07 -11.86 -8.51
CA ALA A 108 -3.59 -11.94 -9.89
C ALA A 108 -2.15 -11.43 -10.04
N GLU A 109 -1.80 -10.35 -9.35
CA GLU A 109 -0.45 -9.80 -9.28
C GLU A 109 0.56 -10.81 -8.70
N GLY A 110 0.24 -11.41 -7.55
CA GLY A 110 1.09 -12.42 -6.92
C GLY A 110 1.22 -13.70 -7.74
N PHE A 111 0.12 -14.11 -8.42
CA PHE A 111 0.14 -15.23 -9.36
C PHE A 111 1.10 -14.98 -10.52
N LEU A 112 0.98 -13.84 -11.20
CA LEU A 112 1.83 -13.51 -12.35
C LEU A 112 3.29 -13.29 -11.94
N ALA A 113 3.55 -12.81 -10.73
CA ALA A 113 4.89 -12.62 -10.20
C ALA A 113 5.69 -13.92 -10.18
N ILE A 114 5.08 -15.04 -9.79
CA ILE A 114 5.71 -16.36 -9.80
C ILE A 114 5.68 -16.99 -11.19
N LYS A 115 4.57 -16.86 -11.91
CA LYS A 115 4.40 -17.47 -13.24
C LYS A 115 5.44 -16.99 -14.25
N TYR A 116 5.82 -15.71 -14.19
CA TYR A 116 6.75 -15.07 -15.12
C TYR A 116 8.03 -14.57 -14.43
N ARG A 117 8.39 -15.18 -13.30
CA ARG A 117 9.63 -14.92 -12.60
C ARG A 117 10.83 -15.34 -13.42
N THR A 118 11.90 -14.58 -13.33
CA THR A 118 13.20 -14.86 -13.90
C THR A 118 14.30 -14.77 -12.84
N LYS A 119 15.53 -14.96 -13.22
CA LYS A 119 16.72 -14.65 -12.41
C LYS A 119 17.51 -13.54 -13.07
N ASP A 120 18.02 -12.64 -12.25
CA ASP A 120 18.93 -11.59 -12.71
C ASP A 120 20.36 -12.13 -12.94
N ALA A 121 21.28 -11.25 -13.37
CA ALA A 121 22.66 -11.62 -13.60
C ALA A 121 23.42 -12.05 -12.32
N ASN A 122 22.91 -11.71 -11.13
CA ASN A 122 23.45 -12.12 -9.84
C ASN A 122 22.79 -13.42 -9.32
N GLY A 123 21.87 -14.01 -10.08
CA GLY A 123 21.12 -15.21 -9.70
C GLY A 123 19.93 -14.95 -8.76
N GLN A 124 19.61 -13.70 -8.43
CA GLN A 124 18.48 -13.33 -7.59
C GLN A 124 17.17 -13.38 -8.38
N ALA A 125 16.07 -13.64 -7.68
CA ALA A 125 14.75 -13.66 -8.27
C ALA A 125 14.33 -12.25 -8.76
N ALA A 126 13.92 -12.17 -10.01
CA ALA A 126 13.45 -10.94 -10.66
C ALA A 126 12.07 -11.16 -11.25
N GLY A 127 11.12 -10.28 -10.94
CA GLY A 127 9.74 -10.40 -11.39
C GLY A 127 8.97 -9.08 -11.21
N GLY A 128 7.67 -9.15 -11.36
CA GLY A 128 6.79 -7.99 -11.32
C GLY A 128 6.28 -7.59 -12.70
N PRO A 129 5.56 -6.46 -12.83
CA PRO A 129 4.90 -6.06 -14.07
C PRO A 129 5.82 -6.01 -15.28
N MET A 130 7.03 -5.48 -15.14
CA MET A 130 7.98 -5.40 -16.24
C MET A 130 8.31 -6.79 -16.82
N HIS A 131 8.34 -7.82 -15.99
CA HIS A 131 8.64 -9.20 -16.44
C HIS A 131 7.41 -9.88 -17.03
N TYR A 132 6.22 -9.84 -16.39
CA TYR A 132 5.06 -10.50 -16.98
C TYR A 132 4.46 -9.75 -18.18
N ILE A 133 4.74 -8.44 -18.33
CA ILE A 133 4.45 -7.73 -19.57
C ILE A 133 5.33 -8.25 -20.71
N THR A 134 6.65 -8.33 -20.51
CA THR A 134 7.58 -8.73 -21.56
C THR A 134 7.51 -10.21 -21.88
N LEU A 135 7.34 -11.08 -20.90
CA LEU A 135 7.35 -12.54 -21.06
C LEU A 135 5.93 -13.08 -21.32
N GLY A 136 4.91 -12.55 -20.65
CA GLY A 136 3.53 -13.01 -20.76
C GLY A 136 2.80 -12.43 -21.97
N MET A 137 2.94 -11.12 -22.24
CA MET A 137 2.32 -10.47 -23.38
C MET A 137 3.21 -10.45 -24.63
N GLY A 138 4.51 -10.64 -24.44
CA GLY A 138 5.51 -10.69 -25.52
C GLY A 138 6.32 -9.40 -25.69
N GLN A 139 7.46 -9.53 -26.39
CA GLN A 139 8.47 -8.47 -26.52
C GLN A 139 7.97 -7.16 -27.18
N LYS A 140 6.91 -7.23 -27.99
CA LYS A 140 6.28 -6.04 -28.59
C LYS A 140 5.72 -5.08 -27.54
N TRP A 141 5.43 -5.57 -26.32
CA TRP A 141 4.92 -4.80 -25.20
C TRP A 141 6.03 -4.24 -24.28
N LYS A 142 7.31 -4.45 -24.64
CA LYS A 142 8.44 -3.91 -23.88
C LYS A 142 8.36 -2.43 -23.58
N PRO A 143 7.86 -1.54 -24.49
CA PRO A 143 7.69 -0.12 -24.14
C PRO A 143 6.76 0.10 -22.94
N LEU A 144 5.70 -0.72 -22.79
CA LEU A 144 4.80 -0.65 -21.63
C LEU A 144 5.51 -1.09 -20.34
N ALA A 145 6.36 -2.12 -20.40
CA ALA A 145 7.19 -2.57 -19.28
C ALA A 145 8.23 -1.52 -18.86
N VAL A 146 8.85 -0.85 -19.83
CA VAL A 146 9.79 0.27 -19.58
C VAL A 146 9.06 1.44 -18.93
N PHE A 147 7.86 1.79 -19.40
CA PHE A 147 7.04 2.84 -18.79
C PHE A 147 6.72 2.52 -17.34
N PHE A 148 6.32 1.27 -17.03
CA PHE A 148 6.11 0.83 -15.65
C PHE A 148 7.38 0.99 -14.82
N ALA A 149 8.52 0.51 -15.31
CA ALA A 149 9.79 0.54 -14.57
C ALA A 149 10.27 1.98 -14.29
N ILE A 150 10.14 2.89 -15.27
CA ILE A 150 10.45 4.31 -15.06
C ILE A 150 9.53 4.91 -13.98
N SER A 151 8.23 4.65 -14.07
CA SER A 151 7.27 5.10 -13.07
C SER A 151 7.61 4.56 -11.68
N GLY A 152 7.95 3.27 -11.56
CA GLY A 152 8.35 2.65 -10.30
C GLY A 152 9.60 3.27 -9.68
N VAL A 153 10.62 3.60 -10.48
CA VAL A 153 11.82 4.32 -10.01
C VAL A 153 11.45 5.72 -9.49
N LEU A 154 10.60 6.45 -10.23
CA LEU A 154 10.18 7.79 -9.82
C LEU A 154 9.34 7.78 -8.55
N VAL A 155 8.42 6.82 -8.39
CA VAL A 155 7.63 6.64 -7.16
C VAL A 155 8.55 6.32 -5.98
N ALA A 156 9.55 5.46 -6.18
CA ALA A 156 10.50 5.10 -5.13
C ALA A 156 11.38 6.30 -4.72
N LEU A 157 11.90 7.07 -5.68
CA LEU A 157 12.85 8.14 -5.40
C LEU A 157 12.20 9.47 -4.99
N LEU A 158 11.03 9.81 -5.55
CA LEU A 158 10.41 11.12 -5.40
C LEU A 158 9.03 11.07 -4.73
N GLY A 159 8.50 9.88 -4.50
CA GLY A 159 7.12 9.70 -4.11
C GLY A 159 6.93 9.05 -2.74
N ILE A 160 6.01 8.10 -2.74
CA ILE A 160 5.62 7.32 -1.55
C ILE A 160 6.79 6.54 -0.96
N GLY A 161 7.82 6.22 -1.75
CA GLY A 161 8.98 5.47 -1.30
C GLY A 161 9.98 6.28 -0.45
N THR A 162 9.97 7.61 -0.53
CA THR A 162 10.93 8.46 0.17
C THR A 162 10.27 9.68 0.81
N PHE A 163 10.03 10.75 0.02
CA PHE A 163 9.68 12.06 0.57
C PHE A 163 8.41 12.07 1.42
N SER A 164 7.35 11.38 1.00
CA SER A 164 6.11 11.37 1.75
C SER A 164 6.27 10.68 3.11
N GLN A 165 7.05 9.62 3.17
CA GLN A 165 7.31 8.90 4.42
C GLN A 165 8.24 9.70 5.34
N VAL A 166 9.34 10.21 4.79
CA VAL A 166 10.29 11.03 5.56
C VAL A 166 9.61 12.27 6.14
N ASN A 167 8.79 12.95 5.33
CA ASN A 167 8.02 14.11 5.82
C ASN A 167 7.08 13.72 6.97
N SER A 168 6.39 12.60 6.85
CA SER A 168 5.51 12.14 7.92
C SER A 168 6.28 11.79 9.20
N ILE A 169 7.48 11.17 9.08
CA ILE A 169 8.38 10.90 10.20
C ILE A 169 8.82 12.21 10.85
N THR A 170 9.36 13.13 10.05
CA THR A 170 9.93 14.39 10.55
C THR A 170 8.87 15.28 11.19
N ALA A 171 7.71 15.47 10.53
CA ALA A 171 6.61 16.27 11.06
C ALA A 171 6.03 15.70 12.37
N SER A 172 5.91 14.36 12.46
CA SER A 172 5.40 13.73 13.68
C SER A 172 6.37 13.82 14.86
N LEU A 173 7.68 13.66 14.60
CA LEU A 173 8.70 13.77 15.63
C LEU A 173 8.95 15.24 16.05
N GLU A 174 8.85 16.18 15.11
CA GLU A 174 8.87 17.61 15.40
C GLU A 174 7.70 17.99 16.32
N THR A 175 6.47 17.60 15.96
CA THR A 175 5.27 17.92 16.74
C THR A 175 5.28 17.28 18.12
N SER A 176 5.73 16.02 18.25
CA SER A 176 5.66 15.27 19.50
C SER A 176 6.85 15.51 20.43
N PHE A 177 8.05 15.77 19.87
CA PHE A 177 9.29 15.82 20.63
C PHE A 177 10.16 17.07 20.36
N GLY A 178 9.72 17.96 19.44
CA GLY A 178 10.48 19.16 19.07
C GLY A 178 11.78 18.87 18.32
N LEU A 179 11.89 17.71 17.66
CA LEU A 179 13.09 17.32 16.93
C LEU A 179 13.13 18.01 15.56
N GLU A 180 14.30 18.56 15.21
CA GLU A 180 14.50 19.26 13.94
C GLU A 180 14.37 18.31 12.73
N PRO A 181 13.53 18.62 11.72
CA PRO A 181 13.32 17.77 10.54
C PRO A 181 14.59 17.35 9.80
N PRO A 182 15.61 18.23 9.57
CA PRO A 182 16.86 17.83 8.94
C PRO A 182 17.64 16.79 9.72
N LEU A 183 17.72 16.91 11.06
CA LEU A 183 18.39 15.94 11.90
C LEU A 183 17.71 14.57 11.83
N VAL A 184 16.37 14.55 11.94
CA VAL A 184 15.56 13.33 11.86
C VAL A 184 15.73 12.65 10.51
N SER A 185 15.72 13.39 9.39
CA SER A 185 15.87 12.79 8.07
C SER A 185 17.25 12.17 7.84
N VAL A 186 18.30 12.80 8.34
CA VAL A 186 19.67 12.24 8.27
C VAL A 186 19.78 10.97 9.10
N ILE A 187 19.27 10.94 10.33
CA ILE A 187 19.25 9.73 11.18
C ILE A 187 18.45 8.62 10.49
N THR A 188 17.29 8.94 9.92
CA THR A 188 16.48 8.00 9.16
C THR A 188 17.25 7.44 7.95
N ALA A 189 17.94 8.30 7.19
CA ALA A 189 18.74 7.89 6.04
C ALA A 189 19.88 6.94 6.43
N ILE A 190 20.59 7.22 7.53
CA ILE A 190 21.65 6.36 8.05
C ILE A 190 21.05 4.98 8.44
N SER A 191 19.92 4.96 9.14
CA SER A 191 19.25 3.73 9.54
C SER A 191 18.78 2.90 8.32
N ILE A 192 18.23 3.57 7.31
CA ILE A 192 17.82 2.95 6.04
C ILE A 192 19.04 2.39 5.29
N ALA A 193 20.16 3.12 5.26
CA ALA A 193 21.38 2.67 4.59
C ALA A 193 21.86 1.32 5.13
N PHE A 194 21.91 1.16 6.44
CA PHE A 194 22.31 -0.12 7.08
C PHE A 194 21.48 -1.33 6.64
N VAL A 195 20.24 -1.10 6.25
CA VAL A 195 19.34 -2.18 5.80
C VAL A 195 19.41 -2.36 4.29
N VAL A 196 19.28 -1.26 3.52
CA VAL A 196 19.17 -1.28 2.05
C VAL A 196 20.43 -1.82 1.40
N PHE A 197 21.62 -1.52 1.91
CA PHE A 197 22.87 -2.09 1.37
C PHE A 197 22.98 -3.61 1.52
N GLY A 198 22.20 -4.22 2.43
CA GLY A 198 22.10 -5.67 2.58
C GLY A 198 21.12 -6.36 1.60
N GLY A 199 20.43 -5.57 0.75
CA GLY A 199 19.50 -6.10 -0.26
C GLY A 199 18.25 -6.77 0.31
N ILE A 200 17.57 -7.58 -0.54
CA ILE A 200 16.27 -8.18 -0.19
C ILE A 200 16.31 -9.04 1.07
N GLU A 201 17.40 -9.78 1.31
CA GLU A 201 17.52 -10.62 2.48
C GLU A 201 17.49 -9.82 3.77
N LYS A 202 18.22 -8.69 3.83
CA LYS A 202 18.25 -7.81 4.99
C LYS A 202 16.96 -7.04 5.15
N ILE A 203 16.38 -6.54 4.05
CA ILE A 203 15.09 -5.85 4.05
C ILE A 203 14.00 -6.78 4.57
N SER A 204 13.94 -8.01 4.10
CA SER A 204 12.95 -8.98 4.54
C SER A 204 13.15 -9.44 6.00
N ASP A 205 14.39 -9.60 6.45
CA ASP A 205 14.70 -9.93 7.85
C ASP A 205 14.20 -8.83 8.81
N VAL A 206 14.43 -7.57 8.47
CA VAL A 206 13.91 -6.42 9.23
C VAL A 206 12.38 -6.35 9.16
N SER A 207 11.81 -6.52 7.96
CA SER A 207 10.36 -6.46 7.75
C SER A 207 9.61 -7.57 8.51
N THR A 208 10.14 -8.79 8.55
CA THR A 208 9.52 -9.91 9.29
C THR A 208 9.45 -9.69 10.79
N LYS A 209 10.29 -8.83 11.34
CA LYS A 209 10.29 -8.48 12.77
C LYS A 209 9.43 -7.25 13.04
N ILE A 210 9.61 -6.18 12.27
CA ILE A 210 8.94 -4.89 12.52
C ILE A 210 7.47 -4.94 12.12
N VAL A 211 7.13 -5.49 10.95
CA VAL A 211 5.75 -5.42 10.42
C VAL A 211 4.73 -6.12 11.33
N PRO A 212 4.92 -7.37 11.77
CA PRO A 212 3.99 -7.99 12.70
C PRO A 212 3.90 -7.24 14.03
N PHE A 213 5.04 -6.79 14.58
CA PHE A 213 5.09 -6.04 15.82
C PHE A 213 4.30 -4.73 15.74
N MET A 214 4.57 -3.90 14.71
CA MET A 214 3.88 -2.62 14.55
C MET A 214 2.38 -2.81 14.28
N ALA A 215 2.00 -3.82 13.49
CA ALA A 215 0.60 -4.11 13.20
C ALA A 215 -0.15 -4.55 14.46
N ILE A 216 0.40 -5.46 15.25
CA ILE A 216 -0.21 -5.92 16.51
C ILE A 216 -0.35 -4.76 17.49
N LEU A 217 0.70 -3.96 17.69
CA LEU A 217 0.65 -2.79 18.56
C LEU A 217 -0.46 -1.83 18.16
N TYR A 218 -0.54 -1.50 16.87
CA TYR A 218 -1.56 -0.59 16.33
C TYR A 218 -2.98 -1.17 16.45
N ILE A 219 -3.16 -2.45 16.15
CA ILE A 219 -4.44 -3.15 16.27
C ILE A 219 -4.92 -3.14 17.73
N LEU A 220 -4.06 -3.48 18.69
CA LEU A 220 -4.41 -3.49 20.10
C LEU A 220 -4.77 -2.10 20.61
N ALA A 221 -4.01 -1.06 20.25
CA ALA A 221 -4.32 0.30 20.61
C ALA A 221 -5.68 0.76 20.03
N SER A 222 -5.93 0.47 18.75
CA SER A 222 -7.19 0.80 18.09
C SER A 222 -8.39 0.06 18.71
N ILE A 223 -8.25 -1.25 18.99
CA ILE A 223 -9.29 -2.04 19.65
C ILE A 223 -9.60 -1.47 21.04
N THR A 224 -8.58 -0.99 21.76
CA THR A 224 -8.80 -0.36 23.07
C THR A 224 -9.64 0.91 22.95
N VAL A 225 -9.37 1.77 21.94
CA VAL A 225 -10.21 2.95 21.70
C VAL A 225 -11.66 2.57 21.36
N LEU A 226 -11.83 1.56 20.49
CA LEU A 226 -13.16 1.07 20.11
C LEU A 226 -13.91 0.44 21.30
N ALA A 227 -13.20 -0.26 22.19
CA ALA A 227 -13.78 -0.85 23.38
C ALA A 227 -14.24 0.21 24.40
N VAL A 228 -13.50 1.31 24.57
CA VAL A 228 -13.91 2.43 25.42
C VAL A 228 -15.13 3.16 24.85
N HIS A 229 -15.23 3.26 23.52
CA HIS A 229 -16.34 3.92 22.83
C HIS A 229 -17.30 2.91 22.20
N TRP A 230 -17.48 1.74 22.81
CA TRP A 230 -18.25 0.64 22.21
C TRP A 230 -19.73 1.01 21.93
N ASP A 231 -20.29 1.91 22.74
CA ASP A 231 -21.64 2.45 22.59
C ASP A 231 -21.81 3.27 21.29
N GLN A 232 -20.73 3.88 20.79
CA GLN A 232 -20.70 4.64 19.54
C GLN A 232 -20.42 3.75 18.30
N LEU A 233 -20.06 2.47 18.48
CA LEU A 233 -19.63 1.63 17.35
C LEU A 233 -20.78 1.37 16.36
N LEU A 234 -21.95 0.97 16.84
CA LEU A 234 -23.11 0.73 15.96
C LEU A 234 -23.62 2.01 15.30
N PRO A 235 -23.81 3.13 16.03
CA PRO A 235 -24.12 4.42 15.40
C PRO A 235 -23.10 4.84 14.33
N THR A 236 -21.82 4.64 14.60
CA THR A 236 -20.74 4.95 13.64
C THR A 236 -20.82 4.09 12.39
N LEU A 237 -21.03 2.79 12.52
CA LEU A 237 -21.23 1.92 11.35
C LEU A 237 -22.45 2.35 10.54
N ALA A 238 -23.58 2.66 11.20
CA ALA A 238 -24.75 3.19 10.51
C ALA A 238 -24.44 4.52 9.79
N LEU A 239 -23.66 5.41 10.42
CA LEU A 239 -23.19 6.65 9.81
C LEU A 239 -22.35 6.39 8.56
N VAL A 240 -21.39 5.44 8.61
CA VAL A 240 -20.54 5.06 7.46
C VAL A 240 -21.39 4.58 6.30
N PHE A 241 -22.31 3.64 6.54
CA PHE A 241 -23.19 3.11 5.48
C PHE A 241 -24.12 4.20 4.93
N LYS A 242 -24.74 5.02 5.77
CA LYS A 242 -25.61 6.11 5.33
C LYS A 242 -24.86 7.13 4.50
N SER A 243 -23.67 7.58 4.96
CA SER A 243 -22.87 8.59 4.29
C SER A 243 -22.22 8.09 3.00
N ALA A 244 -22.14 6.78 2.78
CA ALA A 244 -21.65 6.22 1.53
C ALA A 244 -22.58 6.47 0.34
N PHE A 245 -23.88 6.70 0.61
CA PHE A 245 -24.93 6.82 -0.43
C PHE A 245 -25.76 8.12 -0.30
N THR A 246 -25.48 8.94 0.70
CA THR A 246 -26.16 10.25 0.91
C THR A 246 -25.11 11.34 1.09
N PRO A 247 -25.37 12.57 0.58
CA PRO A 247 -24.44 13.68 0.78
C PRO A 247 -24.17 13.94 2.27
N ALA A 248 -22.92 14.19 2.63
CA ALA A 248 -22.52 14.41 4.03
C ALA A 248 -23.23 15.57 4.70
N ALA A 249 -23.59 16.62 3.97
CA ALA A 249 -24.41 17.75 4.45
C ALA A 249 -25.78 17.32 5.03
N ALA A 250 -26.36 16.21 4.55
CA ALA A 250 -27.62 15.67 5.05
C ALA A 250 -27.48 14.84 6.34
N VAL A 251 -26.24 14.57 6.77
CA VAL A 251 -25.93 13.68 7.91
C VAL A 251 -25.34 14.45 9.11
N GLY A 252 -25.25 15.79 9.00
CA GLY A 252 -25.02 16.67 10.15
C GLY A 252 -23.56 16.90 10.54
N GLY A 253 -22.67 17.23 9.60
CA GLY A 253 -21.36 17.60 10.08
C GLY A 253 -20.30 18.07 9.08
N PHE A 254 -20.43 17.83 7.81
CA PHE A 254 -19.43 18.29 6.84
C PHE A 254 -20.11 19.03 5.69
N ALA A 255 -19.97 20.35 5.68
CA ALA A 255 -20.41 21.17 4.57
C ALA A 255 -19.60 20.78 3.32
N GLY A 256 -20.20 20.01 2.40
CA GLY A 256 -19.72 19.88 1.05
C GLY A 256 -19.30 18.53 0.51
N ALA A 257 -19.08 17.48 1.31
CA ALA A 257 -18.71 16.17 0.74
C ALA A 257 -19.92 15.53 0.04
N THR A 258 -19.80 15.34 -1.27
CA THR A 258 -20.79 14.67 -2.10
C THR A 258 -20.57 13.15 -2.09
N VAL A 259 -21.58 12.38 -2.47
CA VAL A 259 -21.44 10.92 -2.68
C VAL A 259 -20.30 10.61 -3.67
N GLN A 260 -20.16 11.43 -4.71
CA GLN A 260 -19.06 11.28 -5.68
C GLN A 260 -17.70 11.46 -5.00
N GLN A 261 -17.55 12.41 -4.11
CA GLN A 261 -16.30 12.61 -3.35
C GLN A 261 -16.02 11.45 -2.40
N ALA A 262 -17.05 10.93 -1.69
CA ALA A 262 -16.90 9.74 -0.85
C ALA A 262 -16.40 8.54 -1.66
N ILE A 263 -16.98 8.28 -2.82
CA ILE A 263 -16.54 7.22 -3.75
C ILE A 263 -15.09 7.46 -4.19
N GLN A 264 -14.81 8.63 -4.74
CA GLN A 264 -13.51 8.94 -5.32
C GLN A 264 -12.41 8.92 -4.27
N ARG A 265 -12.60 9.57 -3.12
CA ARG A 265 -11.62 9.65 -2.04
C ARG A 265 -11.45 8.30 -1.35
N GLY A 266 -12.54 7.58 -1.10
CA GLY A 266 -12.49 6.24 -0.51
C GLY A 266 -11.73 5.26 -1.38
N ILE A 267 -12.05 5.15 -2.67
CA ILE A 267 -11.36 4.24 -3.59
C ILE A 267 -9.89 4.65 -3.77
N ALA A 268 -9.62 5.94 -4.04
CA ALA A 268 -8.26 6.40 -4.28
C ALA A 268 -7.35 6.18 -3.06
N ARG A 269 -7.81 6.51 -1.85
CA ARG A 269 -7.02 6.32 -0.63
C ARG A 269 -6.93 4.85 -0.20
N GLY A 270 -7.97 4.04 -0.46
CA GLY A 270 -7.92 2.60 -0.28
C GLY A 270 -6.86 1.93 -1.15
N VAL A 271 -6.85 2.24 -2.45
CA VAL A 271 -5.84 1.74 -3.40
C VAL A 271 -4.45 2.29 -3.08
N PHE A 272 -4.34 3.55 -2.69
CA PHE A 272 -3.07 4.16 -2.27
C PHE A 272 -2.46 3.41 -1.07
N SER A 273 -3.28 2.97 -0.11
CA SER A 273 -2.82 2.21 1.05
C SER A 273 -2.41 0.78 0.67
N ASN A 274 -3.29 -0.01 0.06
CA ASN A 274 -3.06 -1.43 -0.18
C ASN A 274 -2.32 -1.75 -1.49
N GLU A 275 -2.11 -0.75 -2.35
CA GLU A 275 -1.40 -0.87 -3.64
C GLU A 275 -1.99 -1.92 -4.60
N SER A 276 -3.26 -2.32 -4.45
CA SER A 276 -3.88 -3.30 -5.35
C SER A 276 -4.09 -2.72 -6.75
N GLY A 277 -3.47 -3.31 -7.75
CA GLY A 277 -3.52 -2.84 -9.13
C GLY A 277 -2.41 -1.85 -9.50
N LEU A 278 -1.58 -1.40 -8.55
CA LEU A 278 -0.43 -0.54 -8.84
C LEU A 278 0.76 -1.32 -9.41
N GLY A 279 0.86 -2.63 -9.14
CA GLY A 279 1.93 -3.48 -9.66
C GLY A 279 3.22 -3.46 -8.85
N SER A 280 3.27 -2.81 -7.69
CA SER A 280 4.43 -2.76 -6.81
C SER A 280 4.65 -4.07 -6.05
N ALA A 281 3.62 -4.58 -5.38
CA ALA A 281 3.71 -5.78 -4.55
C ALA A 281 4.15 -7.07 -5.27
N PRO A 282 3.83 -7.33 -6.56
CA PRO A 282 4.34 -8.49 -7.28
C PRO A 282 5.87 -8.50 -7.39
N ILE A 283 6.54 -7.37 -7.23
CA ILE A 283 8.00 -7.30 -7.21
C ILE A 283 8.57 -8.04 -5.99
N ALA A 284 7.99 -7.80 -4.79
CA ALA A 284 8.37 -8.56 -3.59
C ALA A 284 7.88 -10.02 -3.66
N ALA A 285 6.68 -10.26 -4.17
CA ALA A 285 6.12 -11.60 -4.30
C ALA A 285 7.00 -12.53 -5.19
N ALA A 286 7.67 -11.97 -6.19
CA ALA A 286 8.58 -12.71 -7.04
C ALA A 286 9.80 -13.27 -6.29
N ALA A 287 10.24 -12.63 -5.21
CA ALA A 287 11.35 -13.09 -4.38
C ALA A 287 10.97 -14.27 -3.46
N ALA A 288 9.70 -14.64 -3.36
CA ALA A 288 9.23 -15.72 -2.48
C ALA A 288 9.73 -17.10 -2.93
N LYS A 289 10.18 -17.93 -1.99
CA LYS A 289 10.47 -19.37 -2.18
C LYS A 289 9.17 -20.14 -2.37
N SER A 290 8.55 -19.96 -3.52
CA SER A 290 7.34 -20.66 -3.96
C SER A 290 7.43 -20.90 -5.45
N ASP A 291 7.08 -22.10 -5.91
CA ASP A 291 6.99 -22.43 -7.34
C ASP A 291 5.54 -22.53 -7.81
N ASN A 292 4.58 -22.36 -6.90
CA ASN A 292 3.16 -22.42 -7.20
C ASN A 292 2.53 -21.02 -7.32
N PRO A 293 2.19 -20.57 -8.55
CA PRO A 293 1.61 -19.26 -8.75
C PRO A 293 0.29 -19.03 -7.98
N VAL A 294 -0.57 -20.08 -7.86
CA VAL A 294 -1.85 -19.98 -7.16
C VAL A 294 -1.65 -19.76 -5.66
N GLU A 295 -0.71 -20.49 -5.05
CA GLU A 295 -0.43 -20.36 -3.62
C GLU A 295 0.16 -18.99 -3.29
N GLN A 296 1.12 -18.51 -4.08
CA GLN A 296 1.66 -17.16 -3.89
C GLN A 296 0.62 -16.07 -4.16
N GLY A 297 -0.27 -16.27 -5.13
CA GLY A 297 -1.40 -15.37 -5.35
C GLY A 297 -2.31 -15.29 -4.12
N LEU A 298 -2.65 -16.44 -3.51
CA LEU A 298 -3.45 -16.51 -2.27
C LEU A 298 -2.75 -15.78 -1.11
N ILE A 299 -1.46 -15.98 -0.94
CA ILE A 299 -0.67 -15.28 0.09
C ILE A 299 -0.71 -13.76 -0.17
N SER A 300 -0.46 -13.35 -1.41
CA SER A 300 -0.43 -11.92 -1.77
C SER A 300 -1.76 -11.21 -1.51
N MET A 301 -2.91 -11.86 -1.73
CA MET A 301 -4.21 -11.25 -1.49
C MET A 301 -4.47 -10.94 -0.01
N THR A 302 -3.82 -11.67 0.92
CA THR A 302 -3.95 -11.40 2.35
C THR A 302 -3.35 -10.04 2.74
N GLY A 303 -2.39 -9.54 1.97
CA GLY A 303 -1.82 -8.21 2.15
C GLY A 303 -2.89 -7.12 2.11
N THR A 304 -3.76 -7.11 1.08
CA THR A 304 -4.87 -6.16 0.97
C THR A 304 -5.88 -6.33 2.11
N PHE A 305 -6.14 -7.57 2.54
CA PHE A 305 -7.03 -7.83 3.67
C PHE A 305 -6.47 -7.25 4.98
N ILE A 306 -5.20 -7.51 5.28
CA ILE A 306 -4.55 -7.00 6.50
C ILE A 306 -4.46 -5.48 6.46
N ASP A 307 -3.99 -4.92 5.36
CA ASP A 307 -3.78 -3.48 5.20
C ASP A 307 -5.09 -2.69 5.35
N THR A 308 -6.09 -3.02 4.54
CA THR A 308 -7.27 -2.16 4.43
C THR A 308 -8.47 -2.68 5.22
N ILE A 309 -8.80 -3.99 5.12
CA ILE A 309 -9.95 -4.52 5.84
C ILE A 309 -9.70 -4.54 7.36
N ILE A 310 -8.44 -4.72 7.80
CA ILE A 310 -8.12 -4.66 9.23
C ILE A 310 -7.61 -3.26 9.60
N ILE A 311 -6.42 -2.84 9.15
CA ILE A 311 -5.73 -1.66 9.70
C ILE A 311 -6.46 -0.37 9.33
N CYS A 312 -6.80 -0.14 8.06
CA CYS A 312 -7.53 1.09 7.68
C CYS A 312 -8.93 1.16 8.31
N THR A 313 -9.62 0.01 8.46
CA THR A 313 -10.92 -0.03 9.16
C THR A 313 -10.78 0.40 10.61
N LEU A 314 -9.77 -0.11 11.32
CA LEU A 314 -9.52 0.26 12.70
C LEU A 314 -9.18 1.74 12.84
N THR A 315 -8.36 2.29 11.95
CA THR A 315 -8.06 3.74 11.91
C THR A 315 -9.34 4.55 11.69
N GLY A 316 -10.11 4.20 10.65
CA GLY A 316 -11.31 4.94 10.29
C GLY A 316 -12.36 4.90 11.41
N LEU A 317 -12.61 3.73 11.98
CA LEU A 317 -13.55 3.60 13.09
C LEU A 317 -13.06 4.35 14.34
N THR A 318 -11.76 4.29 14.69
CA THR A 318 -11.17 5.04 15.80
C THR A 318 -11.41 6.55 15.65
N ILE A 319 -11.17 7.09 14.45
CA ILE A 319 -11.44 8.52 14.16
C ILE A 319 -12.93 8.85 14.30
N LEU A 320 -13.79 7.98 13.80
CA LEU A 320 -15.24 8.25 13.74
C LEU A 320 -15.93 8.09 15.11
N VAL A 321 -15.63 7.03 15.87
CA VAL A 321 -16.27 6.79 17.19
C VAL A 321 -15.91 7.86 18.22
N THR A 322 -14.72 8.46 18.10
CA THR A 322 -14.24 9.52 19.00
C THR A 322 -14.80 10.89 18.66
N GLY A 323 -15.50 11.04 17.53
CA GLY A 323 -16.05 12.33 17.08
C GLY A 323 -15.01 13.34 16.59
N GLN A 324 -13.72 13.01 16.61
CA GLN A 324 -12.65 13.96 16.26
C GLN A 324 -12.69 14.41 14.80
N TRP A 325 -13.30 13.61 13.92
CA TRP A 325 -13.47 13.92 12.50
C TRP A 325 -14.31 15.18 12.24
N SER A 326 -15.11 15.63 13.21
CA SER A 326 -15.96 16.83 13.12
C SER A 326 -15.28 18.09 13.68
N VAL A 327 -14.06 17.98 14.22
CA VAL A 327 -13.31 19.12 14.76
C VAL A 327 -12.63 19.86 13.62
N GLU A 328 -12.98 21.14 13.47
CA GLU A 328 -12.43 22.00 12.41
C GLU A 328 -10.90 22.15 12.53
N GLY A 329 -10.21 22.06 11.41
CA GLY A 329 -8.74 22.21 11.33
C GLY A 329 -7.95 20.95 11.69
N LEU A 330 -8.59 19.85 12.10
CA LEU A 330 -7.92 18.57 12.29
C LEU A 330 -7.91 17.73 11.00
N GLU A 331 -6.73 17.47 10.46
CA GLU A 331 -6.53 16.70 9.24
C GLU A 331 -5.32 15.75 9.38
N GLY A 332 -5.27 14.70 8.56
CA GLY A 332 -4.12 13.79 8.46
C GLY A 332 -3.68 13.16 9.79
N ALA A 333 -2.37 13.21 10.10
CA ALA A 333 -1.83 12.61 11.33
C ALA A 333 -2.38 13.29 12.61
N PRO A 334 -2.48 14.62 12.73
CA PRO A 334 -3.08 15.29 13.88
C PRO A 334 -4.49 14.81 14.22
N LEU A 335 -5.33 14.54 13.21
CA LEU A 335 -6.68 13.99 13.43
C LEU A 335 -6.63 12.61 14.08
N THR A 336 -5.79 11.73 13.59
CA THR A 336 -5.64 10.40 14.17
C THR A 336 -5.02 10.47 15.57
N GLN A 337 -4.04 11.36 15.80
CA GLN A 337 -3.45 11.59 17.13
C GLN A 337 -4.52 12.06 18.13
N ALA A 338 -5.36 13.02 17.76
CA ALA A 338 -6.46 13.50 18.60
C ALA A 338 -7.44 12.36 18.95
N ALA A 339 -7.75 11.48 18.00
CA ALA A 339 -8.62 10.34 18.23
C ALA A 339 -8.03 9.35 19.28
N PHE A 340 -6.75 9.00 19.18
CA PHE A 340 -6.10 8.15 20.18
C PHE A 340 -5.93 8.87 21.53
N ALA A 341 -5.71 10.17 21.53
CA ALA A 341 -5.56 10.96 22.75
C ALA A 341 -6.83 11.00 23.60
N THR A 342 -8.02 10.75 23.03
CA THR A 342 -9.28 10.67 23.80
C THR A 342 -9.25 9.57 24.87
N VAL A 343 -8.52 8.49 24.63
CA VAL A 343 -8.42 7.34 25.57
C VAL A 343 -7.10 7.34 26.33
N PHE A 344 -6.01 7.59 25.60
CA PHE A 344 -4.65 7.43 26.17
C PHE A 344 -4.01 8.76 26.58
N GLY A 345 -4.69 9.92 26.39
CA GLY A 345 -4.10 11.24 26.63
C GLY A 345 -2.83 11.45 25.80
N ASN A 346 -1.84 12.11 26.36
CA ASN A 346 -0.57 12.38 25.69
C ASN A 346 0.22 11.11 25.33
N THR A 347 0.08 10.03 26.12
CA THR A 347 0.71 8.74 25.83
C THR A 347 0.18 8.15 24.52
N GLY A 348 -1.11 8.35 24.21
CA GLY A 348 -1.70 7.92 22.93
C GLY A 348 -1.11 8.65 21.72
N SER A 349 -0.89 9.94 21.85
CA SER A 349 -0.23 10.73 20.80
C SER A 349 1.20 10.23 20.55
N ILE A 350 1.95 9.96 21.60
CA ILE A 350 3.32 9.41 21.52
C ILE A 350 3.31 8.01 20.89
N ALA A 351 2.41 7.12 21.34
CA ALA A 351 2.30 5.77 20.79
C ALA A 351 1.95 5.78 19.29
N LEU A 352 1.06 6.68 18.86
CA LEU A 352 0.74 6.84 17.45
C LEU A 352 1.93 7.40 16.65
N THR A 353 2.67 8.37 17.22
CA THR A 353 3.89 8.88 16.60
C THR A 353 4.91 7.76 16.36
N ILE A 354 5.15 6.92 17.36
CA ILE A 354 6.03 5.75 17.23
C ILE A 354 5.50 4.79 16.15
N SER A 355 4.20 4.50 16.16
CA SER A 355 3.58 3.64 15.14
C SER A 355 3.77 4.22 13.74
N LEU A 356 3.52 5.51 13.55
CA LEU A 356 3.68 6.19 12.27
C LEU A 356 5.14 6.19 11.79
N VAL A 357 6.10 6.40 12.70
CA VAL A 357 7.53 6.31 12.39
C VAL A 357 7.90 4.90 11.92
N LEU A 358 7.43 3.86 12.61
CA LEU A 358 7.68 2.47 12.22
C LEU A 358 7.03 2.14 10.87
N PHE A 359 5.78 2.55 10.66
CA PHE A 359 5.04 2.35 9.41
C PHE A 359 5.74 3.04 8.25
N ALA A 360 6.12 4.31 8.41
CA ALA A 360 6.82 5.06 7.37
C ALA A 360 8.23 4.51 7.10
N PHE A 361 8.96 4.12 8.14
CA PHE A 361 10.29 3.52 8.02
C PHE A 361 10.25 2.22 7.21
N THR A 362 9.32 1.32 7.52
CA THR A 362 9.17 0.07 6.77
C THR A 362 8.74 0.30 5.32
N THR A 363 7.90 1.32 5.07
CA THR A 363 7.51 1.69 3.70
C THR A 363 8.70 2.15 2.86
N ILE A 364 9.62 2.94 3.44
CA ILE A 364 10.87 3.32 2.77
C ILE A 364 11.68 2.06 2.40
N LEU A 365 11.79 1.08 3.31
CA LEU A 365 12.51 -0.17 3.04
C LEU A 365 11.88 -0.98 1.89
N GLY A 366 10.57 -1.16 1.91
CA GLY A 366 9.86 -1.90 0.86
C GLY A 366 10.00 -1.24 -0.51
N TRP A 367 9.80 0.07 -0.58
CA TRP A 367 9.93 0.83 -1.82
C TRP A 367 11.37 0.94 -2.33
N SER A 368 12.38 0.91 -1.44
CA SER A 368 13.78 0.83 -1.87
C SER A 368 14.02 -0.40 -2.75
N TYR A 369 13.46 -1.54 -2.37
CA TYR A 369 13.56 -2.77 -3.15
C TYR A 369 12.77 -2.71 -4.45
N TYR A 370 11.56 -2.13 -4.44
CA TYR A 370 10.75 -1.99 -5.65
C TYR A 370 11.44 -1.15 -6.72
N GLY A 371 11.97 0.01 -6.32
CA GLY A 371 12.71 0.86 -7.24
C GLY A 371 14.03 0.23 -7.71
N GLU A 372 14.71 -0.54 -6.84
CA GLU A 372 15.91 -1.31 -7.21
C GLU A 372 15.62 -2.31 -8.32
N ARG A 373 14.54 -3.08 -8.22
CA ARG A 373 14.16 -4.03 -9.27
C ARG A 373 13.72 -3.34 -10.56
N CYS A 374 13.10 -2.16 -10.46
CA CYS A 374 12.74 -1.34 -11.62
C CYS A 374 13.97 -0.80 -12.35
N ILE A 375 14.95 -0.24 -11.63
CA ILE A 375 16.17 0.31 -12.25
C ILE A 375 17.06 -0.80 -12.83
N GLU A 376 17.10 -1.94 -12.17
CA GLU A 376 17.78 -3.13 -12.67
C GLU A 376 17.19 -3.61 -13.99
N PHE A 377 15.87 -3.67 -14.13
CA PHE A 377 15.21 -4.01 -15.39
C PHE A 377 15.60 -3.05 -16.52
N LEU A 378 15.80 -1.77 -16.23
CA LEU A 378 16.15 -0.74 -17.20
C LEU A 378 17.63 -0.79 -17.63
N PHE A 379 18.55 -0.97 -16.67
CA PHE A 379 19.98 -0.77 -16.87
C PHE A 379 20.86 -1.94 -16.40
N GLY A 380 20.25 -3.04 -15.95
CA GLY A 380 20.95 -4.22 -15.45
C GLY A 380 21.48 -4.06 -14.02
N THR A 381 22.08 -5.13 -13.51
CA THR A 381 22.51 -5.25 -12.10
C THR A 381 23.57 -4.23 -11.66
N LYS A 382 24.36 -3.68 -12.60
CA LYS A 382 25.36 -2.64 -12.31
C LYS A 382 24.75 -1.33 -11.81
N SER A 383 23.46 -1.08 -12.08
CA SER A 383 22.75 0.11 -11.64
C SER A 383 22.25 0.04 -10.19
N ILE A 384 22.31 -1.13 -9.55
CA ILE A 384 21.79 -1.35 -8.20
C ILE A 384 22.52 -0.48 -7.17
N LEU A 385 23.86 -0.51 -7.14
CA LEU A 385 24.63 0.25 -6.16
C LEU A 385 24.48 1.78 -6.33
N PRO A 386 24.61 2.34 -7.54
CA PRO A 386 24.30 3.77 -7.76
C PRO A 386 22.89 4.15 -7.32
N TYR A 387 21.89 3.31 -7.63
CA TYR A 387 20.52 3.55 -7.20
C TYR A 387 20.39 3.60 -5.67
N ARG A 388 20.96 2.65 -4.93
CA ARG A 388 20.91 2.63 -3.46
C ARG A 388 21.53 3.90 -2.86
N LEU A 389 22.64 4.39 -3.41
CA LEU A 389 23.26 5.63 -2.98
C LEU A 389 22.34 6.84 -3.21
N VAL A 390 21.75 6.94 -4.42
CA VAL A 390 20.78 8.00 -4.73
C VAL A 390 19.57 7.90 -3.81
N PHE A 391 19.02 6.70 -3.60
CA PHE A 391 17.85 6.48 -2.75
C PHE A 391 18.08 6.97 -1.31
N VAL A 392 19.21 6.58 -0.69
CA VAL A 392 19.57 7.02 0.67
C VAL A 392 19.77 8.54 0.72
N THR A 393 20.36 9.13 -0.32
CA THR A 393 20.51 10.58 -0.43
C THR A 393 19.14 11.28 -0.49
N MET A 394 18.19 10.74 -1.27
CA MET A 394 16.82 11.29 -1.33
C MET A 394 16.11 11.19 0.01
N VAL A 395 16.29 10.11 0.76
CA VAL A 395 15.77 10.00 2.14
C VAL A 395 16.35 11.08 3.04
N ALA A 396 17.67 11.32 2.98
CA ALA A 396 18.33 12.39 3.77
C ALA A 396 17.80 13.79 3.41
N LEU A 397 17.54 14.04 2.12
CA LEU A 397 17.02 15.32 1.64
C LEU A 397 15.55 15.58 2.02
N GLY A 398 14.79 14.54 2.38
CA GLY A 398 13.36 14.63 2.66
C GLY A 398 12.97 15.60 3.78
N GLY A 399 13.86 15.80 4.77
CA GLY A 399 13.63 16.75 5.86
C GLY A 399 13.92 18.23 5.53
N PHE A 400 14.52 18.49 4.36
CA PHE A 400 14.87 19.86 3.92
C PHE A 400 13.85 20.46 2.94
N LEU A 401 12.90 19.70 2.46
CA LEU A 401 12.00 20.09 1.38
C LEU A 401 10.58 20.39 1.87
N LYS A 402 9.99 21.50 1.36
CA LYS A 402 8.56 21.79 1.52
C LYS A 402 7.75 21.08 0.42
N LEU A 403 6.68 20.39 0.76
CA LEU A 403 6.29 19.15 0.09
C LEU A 403 5.03 19.16 -0.76
N ASP A 404 4.22 20.21 -0.83
CA ASP A 404 2.93 20.18 -1.56
C ASP A 404 3.08 19.78 -3.04
N LEU A 405 4.13 20.29 -3.69
CA LEU A 405 4.41 19.93 -5.08
C LEU A 405 4.90 18.49 -5.21
N ILE A 406 5.74 18.04 -4.28
CA ILE A 406 6.33 16.69 -4.30
C ILE A 406 5.26 15.65 -4.06
N TRP A 407 4.35 15.88 -3.09
CA TRP A 407 3.20 15.01 -2.87
C TRP A 407 2.32 14.88 -4.12
N THR A 408 2.07 15.99 -4.80
CA THR A 408 1.27 15.99 -6.03
C THR A 408 1.95 15.21 -7.15
N ILE A 409 3.24 15.37 -7.33
CA ILE A 409 4.03 14.61 -8.32
C ILE A 409 4.04 13.12 -7.96
N ALA A 410 4.25 12.80 -6.68
CA ALA A 410 4.23 11.43 -6.18
C ALA A 410 2.90 10.72 -6.49
N ASP A 411 1.78 11.36 -6.21
CA ASP A 411 0.45 10.84 -6.51
C ASP A 411 0.27 10.61 -8.01
N ILE A 412 0.67 11.56 -8.87
CA ILE A 412 0.57 11.42 -10.32
C ILE A 412 1.33 10.20 -10.82
N VAL A 413 2.60 10.08 -10.45
CA VAL A 413 3.46 8.98 -10.94
C VAL A 413 2.97 7.63 -10.41
N ASN A 414 2.49 7.59 -9.17
CA ASN A 414 1.89 6.39 -8.58
C ASN A 414 0.64 5.95 -9.35
N GLY A 415 -0.24 6.87 -9.71
CA GLY A 415 -1.41 6.57 -10.54
C GLY A 415 -1.05 6.10 -11.95
N LEU A 416 -0.05 6.73 -12.58
CA LEU A 416 0.42 6.34 -13.92
C LEU A 416 1.05 4.94 -13.92
N MET A 417 1.70 4.52 -12.85
CA MET A 417 2.27 3.17 -12.70
C MET A 417 1.20 2.07 -12.77
N ALA A 418 -0.03 2.36 -12.35
CA ALA A 418 -1.12 1.40 -12.40
C ALA A 418 -1.53 0.99 -13.82
N LEU A 419 -1.49 1.90 -14.79
CA LEU A 419 -1.99 1.65 -16.14
C LEU A 419 -1.33 0.44 -16.82
N PRO A 420 0.02 0.35 -16.93
CA PRO A 420 0.68 -0.81 -17.51
C PRO A 420 0.31 -2.12 -16.82
N ASN A 421 0.23 -2.09 -15.49
CA ASN A 421 -0.10 -3.26 -14.70
C ASN A 421 -1.52 -3.75 -14.96
N LEU A 422 -2.51 -2.87 -14.92
CA LEU A 422 -3.92 -3.24 -15.15
C LEU A 422 -4.15 -3.77 -16.56
N ILE A 423 -3.49 -3.18 -17.57
CA ILE A 423 -3.51 -3.70 -18.95
C ILE A 423 -2.97 -5.14 -18.97
N ALA A 424 -1.85 -5.40 -18.29
CA ALA A 424 -1.25 -6.74 -18.24
C ALA A 424 -2.13 -7.73 -17.48
N LEU A 425 -2.73 -7.35 -16.36
CA LEU A 425 -3.65 -8.21 -15.60
C LEU A 425 -4.85 -8.64 -16.43
N LEU A 426 -5.46 -7.70 -17.18
CA LEU A 426 -6.59 -7.99 -18.05
C LEU A 426 -6.16 -8.88 -19.24
N ALA A 427 -5.03 -8.57 -19.90
CA ALA A 427 -4.51 -9.36 -21.03
C ALA A 427 -4.14 -10.80 -20.62
N LEU A 428 -3.56 -10.98 -19.42
CA LEU A 428 -3.12 -12.28 -18.90
C LEU A 428 -4.18 -12.98 -18.04
N SER A 429 -5.36 -12.39 -17.86
CA SER A 429 -6.45 -12.96 -17.07
C SER A 429 -6.88 -14.38 -17.53
N PRO A 430 -6.88 -14.76 -18.83
CA PRO A 430 -7.19 -16.12 -19.23
C PRO A 430 -6.26 -17.17 -18.63
N VAL A 431 -4.96 -16.87 -18.53
CA VAL A 431 -3.95 -17.74 -17.92
C VAL A 431 -4.22 -17.90 -16.43
N ILE A 432 -4.44 -16.78 -15.73
CA ILE A 432 -4.74 -16.76 -14.29
C ILE A 432 -5.98 -17.61 -14.00
N ILE A 433 -7.07 -17.39 -14.72
CA ILE A 433 -8.36 -18.08 -14.51
C ILE A 433 -8.23 -19.58 -14.79
N LYS A 434 -7.59 -19.94 -15.90
CA LYS A 434 -7.39 -21.35 -16.30
C LYS A 434 -6.62 -22.12 -15.23
N GLU A 435 -5.45 -21.63 -14.86
CA GLU A 435 -4.57 -22.35 -13.93
C GLU A 435 -5.12 -22.36 -12.50
N THR A 436 -5.78 -21.29 -12.06
CA THR A 436 -6.48 -21.26 -10.78
C THR A 436 -7.57 -22.33 -10.71
N ARG A 437 -8.40 -22.45 -11.75
CA ARG A 437 -9.45 -23.49 -11.81
C ARG A 437 -8.85 -24.90 -11.82
N GLN A 438 -7.79 -25.13 -12.56
CA GLN A 438 -7.09 -26.42 -12.61
C GLN A 438 -6.50 -26.81 -11.24
N TYR A 439 -5.92 -25.85 -10.52
CA TYR A 439 -5.38 -26.08 -9.19
C TYR A 439 -6.44 -26.53 -8.20
N PHE A 440 -7.57 -25.83 -8.15
CA PHE A 440 -8.65 -26.20 -7.22
C PHE A 440 -9.42 -27.44 -7.65
N ALA A 441 -9.47 -27.78 -8.94
CA ALA A 441 -10.05 -29.03 -9.41
C ALA A 441 -9.23 -30.27 -9.00
N LYS A 442 -7.90 -30.15 -8.90
CA LYS A 442 -7.01 -31.22 -8.46
C LYS A 442 -7.00 -31.46 -6.94
N LYS A 443 -7.44 -30.45 -6.16
CA LYS A 443 -7.48 -30.53 -4.68
C LYS A 443 -8.85 -30.92 -4.13
N LYS A 444 -9.85 -31.13 -5.01
CA LYS A 444 -11.12 -31.77 -4.69
C LYS A 444 -10.99 -33.28 -4.80
#